data_0cf9841625acfb4ebc17f7fc56195e17
#
_entry.id   0cf9841625acfb4ebc17f7fc56195e17
#
_cell.length_a   1.000
_cell.length_b   1.000
_cell.length_c   1.000
_cell.angle_alpha   90.00
_cell.angle_beta   90.00
_cell.angle_gamma   90.00
#
_symmetry.space_group_name_H-M   'P 1'
#
loop_
_entity.id
_entity.type
_entity.pdbx_description
1 polymer ?
#
loop_
_entity_poly.entity_id
_entity_poly.type
_entity_poly.pdbx_seq_one_letter_code
_entity_poly.pdbx_strand_id
1 'polypeptide(L)'
;MRPNIIFYFSDQQRWDTLTEELMPNVWGLGEEGMLFENSFTCQPVCGPARACLQTGQYATENRCYWNGIPLPDDTKTLADYFNENGYDTA
;
A
#
# COMPACT_ATOMS: atom_id res chain seq x y z
N MET A 1 -6.60 22.43 -8.34
CA MET A 1 -6.63 21.21 -9.18
C MET A 1 -6.26 20.02 -8.32
N ARG A 2 -7.04 18.97 -8.37
CA ARG A 2 -6.75 17.74 -7.64
C ARG A 2 -5.97 16.78 -8.54
N PRO A 3 -4.84 16.22 -8.11
CA PRO A 3 -4.08 15.28 -8.93
C PRO A 3 -4.81 13.93 -9.02
N ASN A 4 -4.64 13.23 -10.14
CA ASN A 4 -4.95 11.81 -10.18
C ASN A 4 -3.86 11.03 -9.42
N ILE A 5 -4.26 10.02 -8.70
CA ILE A 5 -3.36 9.22 -7.85
C ILE A 5 -3.41 7.77 -8.33
N ILE A 6 -2.26 7.22 -8.67
CA ILE A 6 -2.10 5.79 -8.94
C ILE A 6 -1.29 5.20 -7.81
N PHE A 7 -1.90 4.28 -7.09
CA PHE A 7 -1.25 3.54 -6.02
C PHE A 7 -1.00 2.10 -6.49
N TYR A 8 0.25 1.80 -6.80
CA TYR A 8 0.67 0.47 -7.26
C TYR A 8 1.51 -0.23 -6.20
N PHE A 9 1.27 -1.49 -5.95
CA PHE A 9 2.14 -2.35 -5.16
C PHE A 9 2.14 -3.77 -5.72
N SER A 10 3.29 -4.42 -5.65
CA SER A 10 3.47 -5.82 -6.05
C SER A 10 3.21 -6.74 -4.86
N ASP A 11 2.66 -7.93 -5.14
CA ASP A 11 2.48 -8.97 -4.13
C ASP A 11 3.78 -9.76 -3.93
N GLN A 12 4.16 -9.97 -2.68
CA GLN A 12 5.26 -10.85 -2.26
C GLN A 12 6.61 -10.56 -2.93
N GLN A 13 6.85 -9.34 -3.35
CA GLN A 13 8.10 -8.95 -3.96
C GLN A 13 9.20 -8.78 -2.90
N ARG A 14 10.35 -9.41 -3.13
CA ARG A 14 11.54 -9.17 -2.30
C ARG A 14 12.11 -7.79 -2.59
N TRP A 15 12.59 -7.12 -1.55
CA TRP A 15 13.14 -5.75 -1.63
C TRP A 15 14.34 -5.64 -2.60
N ASP A 16 15.16 -6.70 -2.69
CA ASP A 16 16.36 -6.76 -3.53
C ASP A 16 16.09 -7.07 -5.01
N THR A 17 14.82 -7.20 -5.41
CA THR A 17 14.41 -7.41 -6.80
C THR A 17 14.04 -6.13 -7.52
N LEU A 18 13.95 -5.01 -6.83
CA LEU A 18 13.79 -3.70 -7.46
C LEU A 18 15.15 -3.19 -7.92
N THR A 19 15.52 -3.59 -9.12
CA THR A 19 16.76 -3.21 -9.80
C THR A 19 16.47 -2.76 -11.23
N GLU A 20 17.37 -1.99 -11.81
CA GLU A 20 17.26 -1.56 -13.22
C GLU A 20 17.17 -2.74 -14.18
N GLU A 21 17.92 -3.82 -13.91
CA GLU A 21 17.95 -5.04 -14.72
C GLU A 21 16.60 -5.79 -14.72
N LEU A 22 15.98 -5.95 -13.54
CA LEU A 22 14.76 -6.75 -13.36
C LEU A 22 13.49 -5.95 -13.56
N MET A 23 13.50 -4.68 -13.20
CA MET A 23 12.32 -3.80 -13.22
C MET A 23 12.65 -2.40 -13.78
N PRO A 24 13.12 -2.30 -15.03
CA PRO A 24 13.65 -1.05 -15.58
C PRO A 24 12.64 0.10 -15.56
N ASN A 25 11.36 -0.16 -15.79
CA ASN A 25 10.33 0.88 -15.80
C ASN A 25 10.02 1.43 -14.41
N VAL A 26 9.94 0.56 -13.40
CA VAL A 26 9.71 0.98 -12.02
C VAL A 26 10.96 1.64 -11.45
N TRP A 27 12.14 1.13 -11.78
CA TRP A 27 13.41 1.75 -11.43
C TRP A 27 13.52 3.17 -11.99
N GLY A 28 13.20 3.36 -13.27
CA GLY A 28 13.19 4.68 -13.91
C GLY A 28 12.25 5.68 -13.25
N LEU A 29 11.08 5.23 -12.77
CA LEU A 29 10.19 6.09 -11.98
C LEU A 29 10.83 6.54 -10.66
N GLY A 30 11.62 5.67 -10.04
CA GLY A 30 12.38 6.00 -8.84
C GLY A 30 13.47 7.05 -9.11
N GLU A 31 14.14 6.99 -10.26
CA GLU A 31 15.16 7.96 -10.66
C GLU A 31 14.57 9.33 -11.01
N GLU A 32 13.38 9.36 -11.63
CA GLU A 32 12.67 10.61 -11.94
C GLU A 32 11.97 11.20 -10.70
N GLY A 33 11.65 10.38 -9.72
CA GLY A 33 10.93 10.76 -8.51
C GLY A 33 11.76 10.61 -7.25
N MET A 34 11.37 9.68 -6.39
CA MET A 34 12.07 9.40 -5.13
C MET A 34 12.05 7.92 -4.82
N LEU A 35 13.21 7.35 -4.54
CA LEU A 35 13.37 5.97 -4.07
C LEU A 35 13.63 5.96 -2.56
N PHE A 36 12.78 5.25 -1.82
CA PHE A 36 12.94 5.06 -0.38
C PHE A 36 13.68 3.74 -0.11
N GLU A 37 14.96 3.81 0.22
CA GLU A 37 15.80 2.62 0.48
C GLU A 37 15.46 1.91 1.80
N ASN A 38 14.98 2.66 2.79
CA ASN A 38 14.63 2.17 4.11
C ASN A 38 13.11 2.24 4.34
N SER A 39 12.37 1.42 3.59
CA SER A 39 10.93 1.28 3.74
C SER A 39 10.58 -0.09 4.31
N PHE A 40 9.75 -0.12 5.36
CA PHE A 40 9.43 -1.34 6.11
C PHE A 40 7.93 -1.58 6.12
N THR A 41 7.54 -2.83 5.94
CA THR A 41 6.15 -3.24 6.18
C THR A 41 5.90 -3.42 7.67
N CYS A 42 4.71 -3.05 8.13
CA CYS A 42 4.29 -3.24 9.51
C CYS A 42 3.83 -4.68 9.82
N GLN A 43 3.64 -5.51 8.80
CA GLN A 43 3.26 -6.91 8.94
C GLN A 43 3.90 -7.78 7.85
N PRO A 44 4.39 -8.98 8.18
CA PRO A 44 5.04 -9.86 7.21
C PRO A 44 4.05 -10.72 6.41
N VAL A 45 2.76 -10.59 6.65
CA VAL A 45 1.69 -11.40 6.04
C VAL A 45 0.80 -10.51 5.18
N CYS A 46 0.43 -10.98 3.99
CA CYS A 46 -0.23 -10.19 2.94
C CYS A 46 -1.56 -9.55 3.36
N GLY A 47 -2.48 -10.28 3.98
CA GLY A 47 -3.76 -9.73 4.45
C GLY A 47 -3.58 -8.62 5.48
N PRO A 48 -2.89 -8.86 6.60
CA PRO A 48 -2.58 -7.83 7.58
C PRO A 48 -1.81 -6.64 7.03
N ALA A 49 -0.80 -6.85 6.17
CA ALA A 49 -0.05 -5.76 5.56
C ALA A 49 -0.95 -4.86 4.71
N ARG A 50 -1.84 -5.46 3.91
CA ARG A 50 -2.83 -4.72 3.11
C ARG A 50 -3.84 -3.99 3.97
N ALA A 51 -4.31 -4.60 5.06
CA ALA A 51 -5.21 -3.95 6.01
C ALA A 51 -4.55 -2.71 6.63
N CYS A 52 -3.30 -2.81 7.06
CA CYS A 52 -2.54 -1.67 7.57
C CYS A 52 -2.38 -0.58 6.52
N LEU A 53 -2.07 -0.96 5.28
CA LEU A 53 -1.91 -0.05 4.16
C LEU A 53 -3.20 0.72 3.83
N GLN A 54 -4.34 0.01 3.80
CA GLN A 54 -5.63 0.60 3.48
C GLN A 54 -6.21 1.47 4.61
N THR A 55 -5.87 1.19 5.85
CA THR A 55 -6.43 1.88 7.02
C THR A 55 -5.51 2.93 7.62
N GLY A 56 -4.20 2.85 7.33
CA GLY A 56 -3.19 3.66 8.02
C GLY A 56 -3.01 3.27 9.50
N GLN A 57 -3.51 2.10 9.91
CA GLN A 57 -3.49 1.62 11.29
C GLN A 57 -2.61 0.37 11.40
N TYR A 58 -1.97 0.19 12.53
CA TYR A 58 -1.30 -1.07 12.86
C TYR A 58 -2.31 -2.21 13.08
N ALA A 59 -1.87 -3.46 12.90
CA ALA A 59 -2.73 -4.62 13.08
C ALA A 59 -3.32 -4.75 14.49
N THR A 60 -2.66 -4.20 15.49
CA THR A 60 -3.16 -4.11 16.87
C THR A 60 -4.39 -3.21 17.01
N GLU A 61 -4.54 -2.24 16.10
CA GLU A 61 -5.66 -1.31 16.07
C GLU A 61 -6.76 -1.80 15.14
N ASN A 62 -6.42 -2.14 13.89
CA ASN A 62 -7.38 -2.58 12.89
C ASN A 62 -7.82 -4.04 13.08
N ARG A 63 -7.17 -4.80 13.97
CA ARG A 63 -7.46 -6.19 14.37
C ARG A 63 -7.27 -7.24 13.28
N CYS A 64 -6.80 -6.88 12.11
CA CYS A 64 -6.45 -7.81 11.05
C CYS A 64 -4.99 -8.26 11.21
N TYR A 65 -4.74 -9.26 12.02
CA TYR A 65 -3.39 -9.76 12.32
C TYR A 65 -3.06 -11.11 11.67
N TRP A 66 -3.97 -11.67 10.89
CA TRP A 66 -3.75 -12.89 10.11
C TRP A 66 -4.62 -12.93 8.85
N ASN A 67 -4.23 -13.74 7.87
CA ASN A 67 -5.03 -13.95 6.67
C ASN A 67 -6.38 -14.59 7.03
N GLY A 68 -7.44 -14.11 6.40
CA GLY A 68 -8.80 -14.58 6.66
C GLY A 68 -9.52 -13.87 7.82
N ILE A 69 -8.84 -12.94 8.51
CA ILE A 69 -9.49 -12.07 9.50
C ILE A 69 -9.93 -10.80 8.77
N PRO A 70 -11.24 -10.52 8.68
CA PRO A 70 -11.73 -9.31 8.05
C PRO A 70 -11.45 -8.07 8.91
N LEU A 71 -11.41 -6.91 8.27
CA LEU A 71 -11.51 -5.65 8.98
C LEU A 71 -12.91 -5.50 9.61
N PRO A 72 -13.04 -4.83 10.77
CA PRO A 72 -14.35 -4.45 11.28
C PRO A 72 -15.14 -3.63 10.25
N ASP A 73 -16.45 -3.85 10.15
CA ASP A 73 -17.32 -3.25 9.13
C ASP A 73 -17.35 -1.71 9.14
N ASP A 74 -17.05 -1.11 10.28
CA ASP A 74 -16.99 0.35 10.49
C ASP A 74 -15.59 0.95 10.24
N THR A 75 -14.63 0.14 9.82
CA THR A 75 -13.26 0.61 9.57
C THR A 75 -13.19 1.37 8.25
N LYS A 76 -12.83 2.65 8.33
CA LYS A 76 -12.57 3.46 7.14
C LYS A 76 -11.26 3.07 6.47
N THR A 77 -11.33 2.99 5.15
CA THR A 77 -10.19 2.71 4.29
C THR A 77 -9.74 3.94 3.51
N LEU A 78 -8.58 3.85 2.88
CA LEU A 78 -8.08 4.89 1.98
C LEU A 78 -9.11 5.26 0.89
N ALA A 79 -9.81 4.26 0.33
CA ALA A 79 -10.85 4.49 -0.67
C ALA A 79 -12.02 5.31 -0.11
N ASP A 80 -12.45 5.06 1.14
CA ASP A 80 -13.52 5.81 1.78
C ASP A 80 -13.12 7.29 1.94
N TYR A 81 -11.91 7.55 2.40
CA TYR A 81 -11.39 8.92 2.52
C TYR A 81 -11.31 9.64 1.17
N PHE A 82 -10.87 8.98 0.12
CA PHE A 82 -10.83 9.57 -1.21
C PHE A 82 -12.24 9.86 -1.75
N ASN A 83 -13.17 8.93 -1.62
CA ASN A 83 -14.57 9.10 -2.05
C ASN A 83 -15.23 10.28 -1.30
N GLU A 84 -15.04 10.38 0.02
CA GLU A 84 -15.56 11.50 0.82
C GLU A 84 -15.00 12.86 0.37
N ASN A 85 -13.83 12.87 -0.25
CA ASN A 85 -13.19 14.06 -0.78
C ASN A 85 -13.38 14.26 -2.28
N GLY A 86 -14.34 13.55 -2.90
CA GLY A 86 -14.76 13.75 -4.28
C GLY A 86 -13.81 13.17 -5.33
N TYR A 87 -13.08 12.12 -4.98
CA TYR A 87 -12.37 11.26 -5.92
C TYR A 87 -13.26 10.07 -6.29
N ASP A 88 -13.14 9.60 -7.51
CA ASP A 88 -13.65 8.30 -7.91
C ASP A 88 -12.55 7.26 -7.65
N THR A 89 -12.86 6.16 -6.97
CA THR A 89 -11.93 5.07 -6.67
C THR A 89 -12.30 3.80 -7.42
N ALA A 90 -11.31 3.06 -7.90
CA ALA A 90 -11.48 1.81 -8.64
C ALA A 90 -10.50 0.72 -8.13
#